data_ecf7d4a53684d5e3d42098942d11f200
#
_entry.id   ecf7d4a53684d5e3d42098942d11f200
#
_cell.length_a   1.000
_cell.length_b   1.000
_cell.length_c   1.000
_cell.angle_alpha   90.00
_cell.angle_beta   90.00
_cell.angle_gamma   90.00
#
_symmetry.space_group_name_H-M   'P 1'
#
loop_
_entity.id
_entity.type
_entity.pdbx_description
1 polymer ?
#
loop_
_entity_poly.entity_id
_entity_poly.type
_entity_poly.pdbx_seq_one_letter_code
_entity_poly.pdbx_strand_id
1 'polypeptide(L)'
;MGTALAQYTQANKNMIELVIANNDEMALGAVSALQSAGYNKSGGVTIPVFGVDATDAAKSAVGSGTMVGTIKQDADGMAKTIGVIMKNLFESKNAFDGIDAKNIVGNWRVNIPYSAYTAQNE
;
A
#
# COMPACT_ATOMS: atom_id res chain seq x y z
N MET A 1 -0.13 14.06 10.75
CA MET A 1 -0.91 13.18 11.65
C MET A 1 -1.12 13.77 13.06
N GLY A 2 -0.09 14.23 13.79
CA GLY A 2 -0.25 14.77 15.14
C GLY A 2 -1.27 15.88 15.27
N THR A 3 -1.31 16.84 14.34
CA THR A 3 -2.30 17.92 14.31
C THR A 3 -3.73 17.38 14.12
N ALA A 4 -3.92 16.38 13.25
CA ALA A 4 -5.22 15.76 13.05
C ALA A 4 -5.68 15.02 14.31
N LEU A 5 -4.77 14.27 14.97
CA LEU A 5 -5.10 13.59 16.24
C LEU A 5 -5.55 14.57 17.33
N ALA A 6 -4.93 15.76 17.42
CA ALA A 6 -5.34 16.79 18.38
C ALA A 6 -6.75 17.33 18.10
N GLN A 7 -7.16 17.38 16.83
CA GLN A 7 -8.51 17.83 16.42
C GLN A 7 -9.58 16.72 16.54
N TYR A 8 -9.19 15.47 16.30
CA TYR A 8 -10.07 14.30 16.32
C TYR A 8 -9.81 13.46 17.58
N THR A 9 -10.03 14.05 18.75
CA THR A 9 -9.91 13.37 20.02
C THR A 9 -11.29 12.99 20.57
N GLN A 10 -11.32 12.06 21.51
CA GLN A 10 -12.54 11.68 22.23
C GLN A 10 -13.19 12.90 22.94
N ALA A 11 -12.40 13.87 23.40
CA ALA A 11 -12.88 15.10 24.00
C ALA A 11 -13.70 15.97 23.03
N ASN A 12 -13.37 15.94 21.74
CA ASN A 12 -14.08 16.67 20.68
C ASN A 12 -15.23 15.87 20.05
N LYS A 13 -15.50 14.64 20.54
CA LYS A 13 -16.50 13.71 19.98
C LYS A 13 -16.28 13.32 18.52
N ASN A 14 -15.12 13.64 17.97
CA ASN A 14 -14.67 13.22 16.65
C ASN A 14 -13.56 12.18 16.85
N MET A 15 -13.77 10.97 16.37
CA MET A 15 -12.82 9.89 16.51
C MET A 15 -12.24 9.51 15.15
N ILE A 16 -10.93 9.24 15.12
CA ILE A 16 -10.30 8.58 13.98
C ILE A 16 -10.49 7.08 14.20
N GLU A 17 -11.18 6.42 13.29
CA GLU A 17 -11.48 4.99 13.36
C GLU A 17 -10.57 4.18 12.44
N LEU A 18 -9.99 4.84 11.43
CA LEU A 18 -9.18 4.22 10.39
C LEU A 18 -8.17 5.22 9.83
N VAL A 19 -6.98 4.74 9.49
CA VAL A 19 -5.98 5.49 8.73
C VAL A 19 -5.64 4.74 7.45
N ILE A 20 -5.81 5.38 6.31
CA ILE A 20 -5.36 4.90 5.01
C ILE A 20 -4.33 5.91 4.50
N ALA A 21 -3.11 5.45 4.26
CA ALA A 21 -2.02 6.27 3.75
C ALA A 21 -1.71 5.91 2.29
N ASN A 22 -1.28 6.90 1.51
CA ASN A 22 -0.95 6.72 0.10
C ASN A 22 0.32 5.88 -0.12
N ASN A 23 1.17 5.77 0.89
CA ASN A 23 2.34 4.90 0.89
C ASN A 23 2.69 4.44 2.32
N ASP A 24 3.59 3.48 2.42
CA ASP A 24 3.99 2.86 3.68
C ASP A 24 4.73 3.81 4.60
N GLU A 25 5.54 4.73 4.07
CA GLU A 25 6.29 5.70 4.88
C GLU A 25 5.33 6.63 5.63
N MET A 26 4.26 7.07 4.95
CA MET A 26 3.19 7.86 5.57
C MET A 26 2.41 7.04 6.60
N ALA A 27 2.15 5.76 6.31
CA ALA A 27 1.49 4.85 7.23
C ALA A 27 2.31 4.64 8.52
N LEU A 28 3.62 4.39 8.39
CA LEU A 28 4.54 4.24 9.52
C LEU A 28 4.66 5.53 10.35
N GLY A 29 4.67 6.68 9.68
CA GLY A 29 4.60 7.98 10.34
C GLY A 29 3.29 8.16 11.12
N ALA A 30 2.17 7.67 10.59
CA ALA A 30 0.89 7.68 11.28
C ALA A 30 0.90 6.75 12.50
N VAL A 31 1.44 5.53 12.37
CA VAL A 31 1.62 4.60 13.51
C VAL A 31 2.42 5.25 14.63
N SER A 32 3.54 5.88 14.30
CA SER A 32 4.38 6.58 15.29
C SER A 32 3.63 7.68 16.03
N ALA A 33 2.83 8.49 15.30
CA ALA A 33 2.03 9.56 15.89
C ALA A 33 0.90 9.00 16.78
N LEU A 34 0.23 7.92 16.35
CA LEU A 34 -0.79 7.23 17.12
C LEU A 34 -0.22 6.67 18.44
N GLN A 35 0.94 6.00 18.36
CA GLN A 35 1.63 5.47 19.54
C GLN A 35 2.07 6.58 20.51
N SER A 36 2.53 7.72 20.00
CA SER A 36 2.87 8.89 20.81
C SER A 36 1.65 9.47 21.53
N ALA A 37 0.47 9.37 20.92
CA ALA A 37 -0.80 9.79 21.51
C ALA A 37 -1.46 8.72 22.41
N GLY A 38 -0.82 7.55 22.60
CA GLY A 38 -1.34 6.49 23.47
C GLY A 38 -2.18 5.43 22.78
N TYR A 39 -2.41 5.52 21.46
CA TYR A 39 -3.09 4.51 20.66
C TYR A 39 -2.11 3.41 20.19
N ASN A 40 -2.63 2.32 19.67
CA ASN A 40 -1.86 1.22 19.06
C ASN A 40 -0.68 0.73 19.93
N LYS A 41 -0.89 0.72 21.26
CA LYS A 41 0.02 0.17 22.27
C LYS A 41 -0.65 -1.00 22.97
N SER A 42 0.16 -1.86 23.61
CA SER A 42 -0.37 -2.97 24.40
C SER A 42 -1.38 -2.47 25.45
N GLY A 43 -2.61 -3.03 25.40
CA GLY A 43 -3.71 -2.63 26.27
C GLY A 43 -4.43 -1.32 25.92
N GLY A 44 -4.01 -0.64 24.86
CA GLY A 44 -4.64 0.59 24.38
C GLY A 44 -5.66 0.37 23.26
N VAL A 45 -6.38 1.42 22.89
CA VAL A 45 -7.28 1.40 21.73
C VAL A 45 -6.45 1.29 20.44
N THR A 46 -6.81 0.36 19.59
CA THR A 46 -6.15 0.14 18.29
C THR A 46 -6.94 0.85 17.19
N ILE A 47 -6.25 1.71 16.44
CA ILE A 47 -6.76 2.34 15.22
C ILE A 47 -6.09 1.64 14.05
N PRO A 48 -6.84 0.97 13.16
CA PRO A 48 -6.29 0.29 12.00
C PRO A 48 -5.53 1.25 11.08
N VAL A 49 -4.34 0.84 10.61
CA VAL A 49 -3.51 1.61 9.67
C VAL A 49 -3.19 0.75 8.46
N PHE A 50 -3.40 1.30 7.28
CA PHE A 50 -3.10 0.68 6.00
C PHE A 50 -2.15 1.57 5.19
N GLY A 51 -1.24 0.93 4.45
CA GLY A 51 -0.28 1.58 3.56
C GLY A 51 -0.36 1.05 2.13
N VAL A 52 0.59 1.47 1.32
CA VAL A 52 0.82 1.02 -0.06
C VAL A 52 2.32 0.92 -0.27
N ASP A 53 2.79 -0.03 -1.02
CA ASP A 53 4.10 -0.39 -1.55
C ASP A 53 4.64 -1.72 -1.02
N ALA A 54 4.18 -2.19 0.14
CA ALA A 54 4.67 -3.40 0.81
C ALA A 54 6.20 -3.37 1.03
N THR A 55 6.70 -2.24 1.55
CA THR A 55 8.11 -2.10 1.95
C THR A 55 8.46 -3.07 3.08
N ASP A 56 9.73 -3.41 3.25
CA ASP A 56 10.15 -4.35 4.31
C ASP A 56 9.83 -3.81 5.71
N ALA A 57 9.89 -2.49 5.90
CA ALA A 57 9.48 -1.84 7.14
C ALA A 57 7.97 -2.00 7.41
N ALA A 58 7.13 -1.83 6.38
CA ALA A 58 5.68 -2.03 6.50
C ALA A 58 5.32 -3.50 6.72
N LYS A 59 5.97 -4.44 6.03
CA LYS A 59 5.79 -5.89 6.28
C LYS A 59 6.13 -6.24 7.73
N SER A 60 7.23 -5.72 8.27
CA SER A 60 7.59 -5.89 9.67
C SER A 60 6.54 -5.29 10.62
N ALA A 61 5.97 -4.14 10.26
CA ALA A 61 4.90 -3.51 11.02
C ALA A 61 3.58 -4.31 10.96
N VAL A 62 3.28 -4.95 9.84
CA VAL A 62 2.14 -5.88 9.69
C VAL A 62 2.39 -7.13 10.53
N GLY A 63 3.57 -7.75 10.45
CA GLY A 63 3.93 -8.92 11.25
C GLY A 63 3.91 -8.66 12.75
N SER A 64 4.24 -7.44 13.20
CA SER A 64 4.14 -7.02 14.61
C SER A 64 2.73 -6.56 15.04
N GLY A 65 1.78 -6.48 14.12
CA GLY A 65 0.40 -6.04 14.38
C GLY A 65 0.25 -4.52 14.58
N THR A 66 1.27 -3.71 14.26
CA THR A 66 1.19 -2.24 14.35
C THR A 66 0.56 -1.61 13.12
N MET A 67 0.57 -2.33 11.99
CA MET A 67 -0.25 -2.08 10.80
C MET A 67 -1.12 -3.29 10.53
N VAL A 68 -2.28 -3.07 9.91
CA VAL A 68 -3.20 -4.16 9.52
C VAL A 68 -2.80 -4.77 8.19
N GLY A 69 -2.30 -3.95 7.27
CA GLY A 69 -1.88 -4.39 5.96
C GLY A 69 -1.32 -3.27 5.11
N THR A 70 -0.79 -3.67 3.98
CA THR A 70 -0.33 -2.78 2.91
C THR A 70 -0.69 -3.38 1.56
N ILE A 71 -0.64 -2.57 0.51
CA ILE A 71 -0.89 -3.02 -0.86
C ILE A 71 0.45 -3.17 -1.58
N LYS A 72 0.75 -4.38 -2.03
CA LYS A 72 1.95 -4.66 -2.83
C LYS A 72 1.72 -4.22 -4.26
N GLN A 73 2.60 -3.39 -4.77
CA GLN A 73 2.77 -3.11 -6.18
C GLN A 73 3.71 -4.17 -6.78
N ASP A 74 3.33 -4.79 -7.89
CA ASP A 74 4.13 -5.82 -8.54
C ASP A 74 5.21 -5.17 -9.44
N ALA A 75 6.29 -4.71 -8.82
CA ALA A 75 7.41 -4.08 -9.52
C ALA A 75 8.08 -5.01 -10.54
N ASP A 76 8.18 -6.31 -10.22
CA ASP A 76 8.74 -7.32 -11.13
C ASP A 76 7.84 -7.51 -12.35
N GLY A 77 6.53 -7.60 -12.16
CA GLY A 77 5.56 -7.68 -13.24
C GLY A 77 5.58 -6.44 -14.13
N MET A 78 5.69 -5.26 -13.53
CA MET A 78 5.87 -4.01 -14.28
C MET A 78 7.16 -4.01 -15.11
N ALA A 79 8.30 -4.37 -14.51
CA ALA A 79 9.58 -4.41 -15.21
C ALA A 79 9.58 -5.43 -16.36
N LYS A 80 9.05 -6.63 -16.14
CA LYS A 80 8.91 -7.67 -17.17
C LYS A 80 8.02 -7.19 -18.33
N THR A 81 6.90 -6.58 -18.01
CA THR A 81 5.95 -6.05 -19.02
C THR A 81 6.59 -4.95 -19.86
N ILE A 82 7.31 -4.02 -19.24
CA ILE A 82 8.08 -2.99 -19.95
C ILE A 82 9.10 -3.63 -20.89
N GLY A 83 9.85 -4.65 -20.41
CA GLY A 83 10.81 -5.37 -21.22
C GLY A 83 10.20 -6.04 -22.45
N VAL A 84 9.00 -6.65 -22.30
CA VAL A 84 8.26 -7.25 -23.44
C VAL A 84 7.85 -6.16 -24.44
N ILE A 85 7.29 -5.04 -23.98
CA ILE A 85 6.87 -3.94 -24.85
C ILE A 85 8.06 -3.37 -25.61
N MET A 86 9.17 -3.10 -24.92
CA MET A 86 10.38 -2.58 -25.57
C MET A 86 10.92 -3.52 -26.64
N LYS A 87 10.99 -4.83 -26.35
CA LYS A 87 11.42 -5.85 -27.31
C LYS A 87 10.49 -5.87 -28.53
N ASN A 88 9.19 -5.89 -28.33
CA ASN A 88 8.22 -5.91 -29.43
C ASN A 88 8.37 -4.68 -30.32
N LEU A 89 8.51 -3.51 -29.73
CA LEU A 89 8.73 -2.26 -30.50
C LEU A 89 10.04 -2.28 -31.29
N PHE A 90 11.11 -2.80 -30.69
CA PHE A 90 12.40 -2.95 -31.36
C PHE A 90 12.31 -3.91 -32.57
N GLU A 91 11.52 -4.98 -32.43
CA GLU A 91 11.27 -5.96 -33.49
C GLU A 91 10.15 -5.55 -34.48
N SER A 92 9.66 -4.32 -34.40
CA SER A 92 8.54 -3.78 -35.22
C SER A 92 7.26 -4.62 -35.13
N LYS A 93 7.02 -5.26 -33.99
CA LYS A 93 5.80 -6.01 -33.66
C LYS A 93 4.77 -5.12 -32.96
N ASN A 94 3.56 -5.67 -32.75
CA ASN A 94 2.59 -5.02 -31.89
C ASN A 94 3.15 -4.93 -30.45
N ALA A 95 3.10 -3.75 -29.85
CA ALA A 95 3.65 -3.49 -28.50
C ALA A 95 3.12 -4.47 -27.43
N PHE A 96 1.89 -4.95 -27.57
CA PHE A 96 1.23 -5.80 -26.59
C PHE A 96 1.28 -7.29 -26.89
N ASP A 97 2.00 -7.73 -27.92
CA ASP A 97 2.19 -9.16 -28.20
C ASP A 97 2.77 -9.88 -27.00
N GLY A 98 2.14 -10.99 -26.59
CA GLY A 98 2.57 -11.79 -25.44
C GLY A 98 2.20 -11.22 -24.07
N ILE A 99 1.43 -10.12 -24.00
CA ILE A 99 0.89 -9.59 -22.75
C ILE A 99 -0.52 -10.15 -22.56
N ASP A 100 -0.84 -10.55 -21.32
CA ASP A 100 -2.16 -11.06 -20.96
C ASP A 100 -3.25 -10.01 -21.28
N ALA A 101 -4.21 -10.41 -22.12
CA ALA A 101 -5.27 -9.53 -22.62
C ALA A 101 -6.10 -8.89 -21.50
N LYS A 102 -6.25 -9.58 -20.34
CA LYS A 102 -6.99 -9.02 -19.18
C LYS A 102 -6.31 -7.79 -18.59
N ASN A 103 -5.00 -7.65 -18.79
CA ASN A 103 -4.22 -6.52 -18.30
C ASN A 103 -4.18 -5.35 -19.28
N ILE A 104 -4.62 -5.56 -20.55
CA ILE A 104 -4.60 -4.53 -21.58
C ILE A 104 -5.90 -3.73 -21.50
N VAL A 105 -5.77 -2.41 -21.37
CA VAL A 105 -6.91 -1.48 -21.31
C VAL A 105 -6.84 -0.55 -22.52
N GLY A 106 -7.85 -0.66 -23.39
CA GLY A 106 -7.79 0.00 -24.70
C GLY A 106 -6.56 -0.49 -25.47
N ASN A 107 -6.02 0.33 -26.35
CA ASN A 107 -4.82 -0.03 -27.12
C ASN A 107 -3.60 0.81 -26.68
N TRP A 108 -3.56 1.24 -25.42
CA TRP A 108 -2.56 2.23 -24.97
C TRP A 108 -2.04 2.02 -23.55
N ARG A 109 -2.63 1.13 -22.76
CA ARG A 109 -2.25 0.92 -21.37
C ARG A 109 -2.26 -0.54 -20.98
N VAL A 110 -1.27 -0.94 -20.18
CA VAL A 110 -1.24 -2.23 -19.48
C VAL A 110 -1.34 -1.97 -17.98
N ASN A 111 -2.31 -2.58 -17.32
CA ASN A 111 -2.47 -2.55 -15.87
C ASN A 111 -1.82 -3.79 -15.26
N ILE A 112 -0.87 -3.60 -14.37
CA ILE A 112 -0.35 -4.68 -13.54
C ILE A 112 -1.16 -4.68 -12.23
N PRO A 113 -1.81 -5.80 -11.88
CA PRO A 113 -2.67 -5.84 -10.69
C PRO A 113 -1.86 -5.68 -9.41
N TYR A 114 -2.46 -5.03 -8.43
CA TYR A 114 -1.96 -4.96 -7.07
C TYR A 114 -2.44 -6.15 -6.26
N SER A 115 -1.77 -6.46 -5.16
CA SER A 115 -2.15 -7.50 -4.22
C SER A 115 -2.12 -6.98 -2.79
N ALA A 116 -3.04 -7.46 -1.95
CA ALA A 116 -3.02 -7.15 -0.53
C ALA A 116 -1.92 -7.96 0.16
N TYR A 117 -1.22 -7.32 1.09
CA TYR A 117 -0.30 -7.95 2.02
C TYR A 117 -0.84 -7.75 3.45
N THR A 118 -1.12 -8.84 4.13
CA THR A 118 -1.65 -8.88 5.51
C THR A 118 -0.96 -10.01 6.28
N ALA A 119 -1.11 -10.04 7.59
CA ALA A 119 -0.55 -11.12 8.42
C ALA A 119 -1.08 -12.53 8.07
N GLN A 120 -2.14 -12.65 7.25
CA GLN A 120 -2.71 -13.94 6.83
C GLN A 120 -2.16 -14.46 5.50
N ASN A 121 -1.48 -13.61 4.73
CA ASN A 121 -0.95 -13.94 3.40
C ASN A 121 0.50 -13.44 3.21
N GLU A 122 1.31 -13.61 4.24
CA GLU A 122 2.76 -13.40 4.19
C GLU A 122 3.46 -14.37 3.22
#